data_7e319032bfb32bd011de4d91b3f1be08
#
_entry.id   7e319032bfb32bd011de4d91b3f1be08
#
_cell.length_a   1.000
_cell.length_b   1.000
_cell.length_c   1.000
_cell.angle_alpha   90.00
_cell.angle_beta   90.00
_cell.angle_gamma   90.00
#
_symmetry.space_group_name_H-M   'P 1'
#
loop_
_entity.id
_entity.type
_entity.pdbx_description
1 polymer ?
#
loop_
_entity_poly.entity_id
_entity_poly.type
_entity_poly.pdbx_seq_one_letter_code
_entity_poly.pdbx_strand_id
1 'polypeptide(L)'
;MRIVNHRRRGHIIGSVYLVHFARAYNGAQHYLGFSTNIPQRVKAHRAGRGAPLLAAVTRRGGPWRVARIWRKKDGFFEQRLKRNFALKDLCPVCSGPNAHKRGH
;
A
#
# COMPACT_ATOMS: atom_id res chain seq x y z
N MET A 1 -10.96 14.23 23.67
CA MET A 1 -10.96 12.80 23.46
C MET A 1 -10.73 12.45 22.01
N ARG A 2 -11.60 12.97 21.15
CA ARG A 2 -11.52 12.65 19.72
C ARG A 2 -10.22 13.09 19.13
N ILE A 3 -9.76 14.26 19.53
CA ILE A 3 -8.50 14.79 19.04
C ILE A 3 -7.35 13.89 19.45
N VAL A 4 -7.45 13.34 20.64
CA VAL A 4 -6.43 12.43 21.15
C VAL A 4 -6.36 11.19 20.25
N ASN A 5 -7.51 10.74 19.75
CA ASN A 5 -7.53 9.59 18.88
C ASN A 5 -6.76 9.81 17.59
N HIS A 6 -6.87 11.02 17.03
CA HIS A 6 -6.12 11.32 15.82
C HIS A 6 -4.62 11.24 16.04
N ARG A 7 -4.17 11.86 17.14
CA ARG A 7 -2.75 11.81 17.45
C ARG A 7 -2.30 10.42 17.80
N ARG A 8 -3.15 9.69 18.52
CA ARG A 8 -2.83 8.32 18.89
C ARG A 8 -2.66 7.44 17.67
N ARG A 9 -3.45 7.71 16.63
CA ARG A 9 -3.34 6.96 15.41
C ARG A 9 -1.94 7.07 14.79
N GLY A 10 -1.36 8.27 14.83
CA GLY A 10 -0.01 8.45 14.33
C GLY A 10 1.03 7.71 15.13
N HIS A 11 0.75 7.45 16.42
CA HIS A 11 1.69 6.77 17.29
C HIS A 11 1.46 5.27 17.38
N ILE A 12 0.39 4.76 16.80
CA ILE A 12 0.15 3.33 16.79
C ILE A 12 1.18 2.68 15.88
N ILE A 13 1.82 1.64 16.39
CA ILE A 13 2.82 0.91 15.63
C ILE A 13 2.14 -0.24 14.90
N GLY A 14 2.40 -0.34 13.62
CA GLY A 14 1.88 -1.39 12.78
C GLY A 14 2.81 -1.63 11.64
N SER A 15 2.26 -1.82 10.46
CA SER A 15 3.04 -2.03 9.25
C SER A 15 2.49 -1.21 8.12
N VAL A 16 3.39 -0.70 7.29
CA VAL A 16 3.03 -0.06 6.03
C VAL A 16 3.19 -1.11 4.95
N TYR A 17 2.25 -1.17 4.04
CA TYR A 17 2.29 -2.17 2.97
C TYR A 17 2.02 -1.52 1.63
N LEU A 18 2.68 -2.06 0.61
CA LEU A 18 2.54 -1.58 -0.76
C LEU A 18 1.93 -2.67 -1.60
N VAL A 19 0.82 -2.35 -2.27
CA VAL A 19 0.13 -3.26 -3.16
C VAL A 19 0.50 -2.91 -4.60
N HIS A 20 0.79 -3.92 -5.40
CA HIS A 20 1.09 -3.76 -6.82
C HIS A 20 -0.05 -4.37 -7.63
N PHE A 21 -0.64 -3.58 -8.54
CA PHE A 21 -1.68 -4.07 -9.45
C PHE A 21 -1.02 -4.61 -10.71
N ALA A 22 -1.47 -5.78 -11.16
CA ALA A 22 -0.94 -6.36 -12.39
C ALA A 22 -1.17 -5.42 -13.57
N ARG A 23 -2.30 -4.68 -13.55
CA ARG A 23 -2.60 -3.68 -14.57
C ARG A 23 -2.95 -2.38 -13.90
N ALA A 24 -2.57 -1.28 -14.52
CA ALA A 24 -2.94 0.04 -14.02
C ALA A 24 -4.46 0.20 -14.09
N TYR A 25 -5.01 0.89 -13.11
CA TYR A 25 -6.41 1.23 -13.06
C TYR A 25 -6.52 2.75 -12.95
N ASN A 26 -7.06 3.38 -13.98
CA ASN A 26 -7.17 4.84 -14.05
C ASN A 26 -5.85 5.53 -13.74
N GLY A 27 -4.77 4.98 -14.29
CA GLY A 27 -3.44 5.56 -14.09
C GLY A 27 -2.74 5.15 -12.82
N ALA A 28 -3.41 4.44 -11.92
CA ALA A 28 -2.80 4.00 -10.66
C ALA A 28 -2.41 2.53 -10.77
N GLN A 29 -1.20 2.21 -10.34
CA GLN A 29 -0.73 0.82 -10.32
C GLN A 29 -0.33 0.37 -8.93
N HIS A 30 -0.43 1.24 -7.95
CA HIS A 30 -0.02 0.91 -6.59
C HIS A 30 -0.98 1.51 -5.57
N TYR A 31 -0.99 0.89 -4.42
CA TYR A 31 -1.70 1.40 -3.25
C TYR A 31 -0.80 1.23 -2.03
N LEU A 32 -0.64 2.28 -1.26
CA LEU A 32 0.14 2.24 -0.04
C LEU A 32 -0.81 2.41 1.14
N GLY A 33 -0.72 1.51 2.11
CA GLY A 33 -1.60 1.55 3.27
C GLY A 33 -0.87 1.24 4.56
N PHE A 34 -1.58 1.40 5.65
CA PHE A 34 -1.08 1.13 6.99
C PHE A 34 -2.08 0.23 7.71
N SER A 35 -1.57 -0.76 8.44
CA SER A 35 -2.43 -1.64 9.23
C SER A 35 -1.67 -2.23 10.39
N THR A 36 -2.38 -2.46 11.48
CA THR A 36 -1.84 -3.20 12.62
C THR A 36 -2.02 -4.70 12.44
N ASN A 37 -2.75 -5.11 11.40
CA ASN A 37 -3.01 -6.51 11.12
C ASN A 37 -3.10 -6.71 9.62
N ILE A 38 -1.96 -6.99 8.99
CA ILE A 38 -1.88 -7.12 7.55
C ILE A 38 -2.75 -8.25 7.01
N PRO A 39 -2.71 -9.48 7.56
CA PRO A 39 -3.54 -10.56 7.01
C PRO A 39 -5.02 -10.22 7.00
N GLN A 40 -5.52 -9.60 8.07
CA GLN A 40 -6.91 -9.21 8.14
C GLN A 40 -7.23 -8.12 7.13
N ARG A 41 -6.33 -7.15 6.98
CA ARG A 41 -6.53 -6.06 6.03
C ARG A 41 -6.54 -6.58 4.59
N VAL A 42 -5.62 -7.48 4.27
CA VAL A 42 -5.58 -8.08 2.94
C VAL A 42 -6.87 -8.85 2.66
N LYS A 43 -7.37 -9.57 3.66
CA LYS A 43 -8.62 -10.30 3.50
C LYS A 43 -9.78 -9.34 3.21
N ALA A 44 -9.83 -8.20 3.91
CA ALA A 44 -10.86 -7.21 3.66
C ALA A 44 -10.75 -6.63 2.25
N HIS A 45 -9.52 -6.35 1.82
CA HIS A 45 -9.30 -5.83 0.46
C HIS A 45 -9.75 -6.83 -0.60
N ARG A 46 -9.46 -8.10 -0.39
CA ARG A 46 -9.86 -9.12 -1.36
C ARG A 46 -11.38 -9.32 -1.40
N ALA A 47 -12.06 -8.96 -0.34
CA ALA A 47 -13.52 -9.00 -0.30
C ALA A 47 -14.14 -7.72 -0.85
N GLY A 48 -13.33 -6.80 -1.36
CA GLY A 48 -13.84 -5.56 -1.93
C GLY A 48 -14.16 -4.50 -0.90
N ARG A 49 -13.65 -4.65 0.31
CA ARG A 49 -13.86 -3.67 1.38
C ARG A 49 -12.57 -2.89 1.62
N GLY A 50 -12.69 -1.79 2.35
CA GLY A 50 -11.54 -0.97 2.67
C GLY A 50 -11.35 0.14 1.67
N ALA A 51 -10.12 0.36 1.22
CA ALA A 51 -9.77 1.49 0.36
C ALA A 51 -10.55 1.44 -0.96
N PRO A 52 -11.18 2.56 -1.35
CA PRO A 52 -11.99 2.58 -2.57
C PRO A 52 -11.22 2.19 -3.84
N LEU A 53 -9.99 2.64 -3.98
CA LEU A 53 -9.19 2.29 -5.14
C LEU A 53 -9.01 0.77 -5.25
N LEU A 54 -8.61 0.16 -4.16
CA LEU A 54 -8.35 -1.27 -4.16
C LEU A 54 -9.65 -2.08 -4.33
N ALA A 55 -10.74 -1.57 -3.78
CA ALA A 55 -12.05 -2.20 -3.97
C ALA A 55 -12.44 -2.17 -5.45
N ALA A 56 -12.19 -1.06 -6.13
CA ALA A 56 -12.51 -0.95 -7.55
C ALA A 56 -11.67 -1.92 -8.38
N VAL A 57 -10.37 -2.01 -8.09
CA VAL A 57 -9.49 -2.93 -8.79
C VAL A 57 -9.96 -4.36 -8.59
N THR A 58 -10.31 -4.71 -7.35
CA THR A 58 -10.77 -6.05 -7.02
C THR A 58 -12.05 -6.41 -7.76
N ARG A 59 -13.02 -5.48 -7.79
CA ARG A 59 -14.30 -5.72 -8.45
C ARG A 59 -14.15 -5.90 -9.95
N ARG A 60 -13.13 -5.30 -10.53
CA ARG A 60 -12.86 -5.47 -11.94
C ARG A 60 -12.08 -6.74 -12.26
N GLY A 61 -11.83 -7.55 -11.24
CA GLY A 61 -11.08 -8.77 -11.42
C GLY A 61 -9.60 -8.55 -11.65
N GLY A 62 -9.12 -7.36 -11.36
CA GLY A 62 -7.70 -7.07 -11.53
C GLY A 62 -6.88 -7.78 -10.46
N PRO A 63 -5.87 -8.58 -10.86
CA PRO A 63 -4.99 -9.19 -9.87
C PRO A 63 -4.11 -8.15 -9.20
N TRP A 64 -3.85 -8.36 -7.93
CA TRP A 64 -2.92 -7.53 -7.19
C TRP A 64 -2.28 -8.36 -6.09
N ARG A 65 -1.17 -7.87 -5.59
CA ARG A 65 -0.47 -8.53 -4.51
C ARG A 65 0.22 -7.51 -3.63
N VAL A 66 0.50 -7.93 -2.39
CA VAL A 66 1.32 -7.12 -1.50
C VAL A 66 2.76 -7.32 -1.94
N ALA A 67 3.39 -6.24 -2.41
CA ALA A 67 4.72 -6.32 -2.97
C ALA A 67 5.80 -6.03 -1.94
N ARG A 68 5.46 -5.27 -0.90
CA ARG A 68 6.44 -4.90 0.10
C ARG A 68 5.75 -4.53 1.41
N ILE A 69 6.39 -4.86 2.53
CA ILE A 69 5.90 -4.51 3.85
C ILE A 69 7.06 -3.91 4.64
N TRP A 70 6.79 -2.78 5.28
CA TRP A 70 7.70 -2.16 6.25
C TRP A 70 7.09 -2.39 7.62
N ARG A 71 7.75 -3.16 8.46
CA ARG A 71 7.21 -3.52 9.77
C ARG A 71 7.67 -2.55 10.84
N LYS A 72 6.88 -2.48 11.91
CA LYS A 72 7.19 -1.65 13.07
C LYS A 72 7.30 -0.17 12.70
N LYS A 73 6.29 0.31 11.99
CA LYS A 73 6.20 1.70 11.57
C LYS A 73 4.89 2.28 12.09
N ASP A 74 4.81 3.61 12.10
CA ASP A 74 3.58 4.30 12.44
C ASP A 74 2.93 4.86 11.18
N GLY A 75 1.77 5.51 11.35
CA GLY A 75 1.07 6.08 10.22
C GLY A 75 1.78 7.25 9.58
N PHE A 76 2.66 7.92 10.31
CA PHE A 76 3.43 9.01 9.72
C PHE A 76 4.45 8.50 8.72
N PHE A 77 4.95 7.29 8.92
CA PHE A 77 5.88 6.69 7.98
C PHE A 77 5.22 6.50 6.61
N GLU A 78 3.97 6.06 6.60
CA GLU A 78 3.22 5.93 5.35
C GLU A 78 3.12 7.26 4.63
N GLN A 79 2.80 8.31 5.37
CA GLN A 79 2.67 9.63 4.77
C GLN A 79 3.99 10.15 4.23
N ARG A 80 5.08 9.88 4.95
CA ARG A 80 6.39 10.30 4.48
C ARG A 80 6.77 9.60 3.18
N LEU A 81 6.45 8.32 3.06
CA LEU A 81 6.73 7.60 1.83
C LEU A 81 5.95 8.20 0.66
N LYS A 82 4.68 8.49 0.87
CA LYS A 82 3.85 9.07 -0.19
C LYS A 82 4.37 10.43 -0.62
N ARG A 83 4.87 11.20 0.32
CA ARG A 83 5.31 12.56 0.04
C ARG A 83 6.64 12.59 -0.67
N ASN A 84 7.53 11.67 -0.36
CA ASN A 84 8.91 11.76 -0.79
C ASN A 84 9.28 10.83 -1.93
N PHE A 85 8.41 9.88 -2.28
CA PHE A 85 8.74 8.86 -3.28
C PHE A 85 7.57 8.62 -4.21
N ALA A 86 7.89 8.30 -5.47
CA ALA A 86 6.91 7.67 -6.34
C ALA A 86 6.75 6.23 -5.89
N LEU A 87 5.53 5.72 -5.84
CA LEU A 87 5.29 4.37 -5.32
C LEU A 87 5.96 3.31 -6.18
N LYS A 88 6.09 3.56 -7.49
CA LYS A 88 6.76 2.60 -8.36
C LYS A 88 8.22 2.41 -7.96
N ASP A 89 8.84 3.45 -7.41
CA ASP A 89 10.24 3.37 -6.99
C ASP A 89 10.41 2.56 -5.71
N LEU A 90 9.33 2.42 -4.95
CA LEU A 90 9.34 1.62 -3.72
C LEU A 90 8.96 0.17 -3.99
N CYS A 91 8.46 -0.12 -5.18
CA CYS A 91 7.91 -1.43 -5.51
C CYS A 91 8.98 -2.36 -6.06
N PRO A 92 9.25 -3.49 -5.40
CA PRO A 92 10.24 -4.43 -5.92
C PRO A 92 9.85 -5.06 -7.25
N VAL A 93 8.55 -5.10 -7.55
CA VAL A 93 8.10 -5.60 -8.85
C VAL A 93 8.52 -4.65 -9.96
N CYS A 94 8.35 -3.34 -9.73
CA CYS A 94 8.67 -2.34 -10.74
C CYS A 94 10.15 -1.97 -10.75
N SER A 95 10.80 -1.99 -9.59
CA SER A 95 12.16 -1.50 -9.43
C SER A 95 13.15 -2.59 -9.03
N GLY A 96 12.77 -3.86 -9.24
CA GLY A 96 13.66 -4.96 -8.93
C GLY A 96 14.82 -5.04 -9.90
N PRO A 97 15.74 -5.99 -9.67
CA PRO A 97 16.92 -6.10 -10.53
C PRO A 97 16.60 -6.24 -12.01
N ASN A 98 15.55 -6.99 -12.35
CA ASN A 98 15.18 -7.16 -13.74
C ASN A 98 14.62 -5.89 -14.34
N ALA A 99 13.79 -5.19 -13.60
CA ALA A 99 13.23 -3.93 -14.08
C ALA A 99 14.35 -2.90 -14.26
N HIS A 100 15.28 -2.87 -13.33
CA HIS A 100 16.41 -1.95 -13.39
C HIS A 100 17.25 -2.20 -14.63
N LYS A 101 17.54 -3.46 -14.92
CA LYS A 101 18.30 -3.80 -16.11
C LYS A 101 17.59 -3.40 -17.37
N ARG A 102 16.28 -3.55 -17.42
CA ARG A 102 15.53 -3.15 -18.60
C ARG A 102 15.46 -1.64 -18.76
N GLY A 103 15.61 -0.92 -17.68
CA GLY A 103 15.58 0.51 -17.73
C GLY A 103 16.79 1.14 -18.38
N HIS A 104 17.77 0.33 -18.66
CA HIS A 104 18.98 0.77 -19.32
C HIS A 104 19.01 0.26 -20.74
#